data_325d21e8ae784872b469cc0314649c45
#
_entry.id   325d21e8ae784872b469cc0314649c45
#
_cell.length_a   1.000
_cell.length_b   1.000
_cell.length_c   1.000
_cell.angle_alpha   90.00
_cell.angle_beta   90.00
_cell.angle_gamma   90.00
#
_symmetry.space_group_name_H-M   'P 1'
#
loop_
_entity.id
_entity.type
_entity.pdbx_description
1 polymer ?
#
loop_
_entity_poly.entity_id
_entity_poly.type
_entity_poly.pdbx_seq_one_letter_code
_entity_poly.pdbx_strand_id
1 'polypeptide(L)'
;MTEIDDPEVLRREIRTMLGKVTDRGSLIFFQWMVRRVLANYPIPGDEELRALHQAFIRMHATFRAKKRPTEEDMELVAKWTEGDAESMGRALGRAVKFFREKRGISRLQLAKKARLPIRAILAIERGRVFDLSPVIDNLTVGLSVEAGDLTDKLLDFEKDDKS
;
A
#
# COMPACT_ATOMS: atom_id res chain seq x y z
N MET A 1 -23.72 -5.95 15.89
CA MET A 1 -22.62 -6.19 14.93
C MET A 1 -23.09 -5.78 13.55
N THR A 2 -22.46 -4.80 12.98
CA THR A 2 -22.73 -4.40 11.61
C THR A 2 -21.98 -5.34 10.66
N GLU A 3 -22.51 -5.58 9.46
CA GLU A 3 -21.86 -6.43 8.44
C GLU A 3 -20.41 -5.99 8.14
N ILE A 4 -20.04 -4.80 8.55
CA ILE A 4 -18.70 -4.21 8.37
C ILE A 4 -17.64 -4.92 9.26
N ASP A 5 -18.06 -5.62 10.30
CA ASP A 5 -17.14 -6.33 11.20
C ASP A 5 -16.72 -7.71 10.68
N ASP A 6 -17.33 -8.18 9.59
CA ASP A 6 -16.91 -9.42 8.94
C ASP A 6 -15.71 -9.13 8.02
N PRO A 7 -14.53 -9.74 8.29
CA PRO A 7 -13.33 -9.54 7.47
C PRO A 7 -13.53 -9.84 5.98
N GLU A 8 -14.38 -10.80 5.65
CA GLU A 8 -14.63 -11.16 4.24
C GLU A 8 -15.47 -10.10 3.52
N VAL A 9 -16.50 -9.56 4.19
CA VAL A 9 -17.31 -8.48 3.64
C VAL A 9 -16.44 -7.25 3.42
N LEU A 10 -15.59 -6.94 4.40
CA LEU A 10 -14.72 -5.78 4.34
C LEU A 10 -13.66 -5.92 3.22
N ARG A 11 -13.09 -7.11 3.04
CA ARG A 11 -12.18 -7.41 1.92
C ARG A 11 -12.87 -7.20 0.57
N ARG A 12 -14.11 -7.67 0.44
CA ARG A 12 -14.88 -7.51 -0.78
C ARG A 12 -15.15 -6.05 -1.10
N GLU A 13 -15.54 -5.27 -0.10
CA GLU A 13 -15.76 -3.83 -0.25
C GLU A 13 -14.49 -3.10 -0.64
N ILE A 14 -13.38 -3.42 0.01
CA ILE A 14 -12.07 -2.86 -0.32
C ILE A 14 -11.70 -3.17 -1.77
N ARG A 15 -11.90 -4.40 -2.24
CA ARG A 15 -11.67 -4.77 -3.64
C ARG A 15 -12.53 -3.98 -4.61
N THR A 16 -13.81 -3.82 -4.28
CA THR A 16 -14.74 -3.03 -5.09
C THR A 16 -14.28 -1.58 -5.17
N MET A 17 -13.85 -1.01 -4.05
CA MET A 17 -13.34 0.35 -3.99
C MET A 17 -12.00 0.49 -4.73
N LEU A 18 -11.10 -0.50 -4.63
CA LEU A 18 -9.84 -0.51 -5.38
C LEU A 18 -10.06 -0.45 -6.88
N GLY A 19 -11.10 -1.12 -7.39
CA GLY A 19 -11.46 -1.02 -8.80
C GLY A 19 -11.90 0.38 -9.25
N LYS A 20 -12.21 1.26 -8.31
CA LYS A 20 -12.60 2.64 -8.56
C LYS A 20 -11.48 3.64 -8.27
N VAL A 21 -10.32 3.16 -7.78
CA VAL A 21 -9.20 4.03 -7.44
C VAL A 21 -8.54 4.53 -8.72
N THR A 22 -8.53 5.84 -8.88
CA THR A 22 -7.92 6.50 -10.04
C THR A 22 -6.70 7.33 -9.68
N ASP A 23 -6.39 7.44 -8.38
CA ASP A 23 -5.27 8.23 -7.89
C ASP A 23 -4.43 7.47 -6.86
N ARG A 24 -3.19 7.90 -6.71
CA ARG A 24 -2.22 7.22 -5.84
C ARG A 24 -2.48 7.42 -4.35
N GLY A 25 -3.07 8.56 -4.00
CA GLY A 25 -3.43 8.83 -2.60
C GLY A 25 -4.49 7.86 -2.11
N SER A 26 -5.48 7.57 -2.95
CA SER A 26 -6.51 6.58 -2.64
C SER A 26 -5.92 5.18 -2.50
N LEU A 27 -4.94 4.82 -3.33
CA LEU A 27 -4.27 3.52 -3.22
C LEU A 27 -3.56 3.36 -1.88
N ILE A 28 -2.82 4.37 -1.43
CA ILE A 28 -2.17 4.37 -0.12
C ILE A 28 -3.21 4.21 0.99
N PHE A 29 -4.29 4.96 0.89
CA PHE A 29 -5.38 4.89 1.86
C PHE A 29 -5.97 3.48 1.95
N PHE A 30 -6.20 2.81 0.82
CA PHE A 30 -6.70 1.44 0.80
C PHE A 30 -5.72 0.45 1.38
N GLN A 31 -4.44 0.58 1.09
CA GLN A 31 -3.39 -0.26 1.69
C GLN A 31 -3.39 -0.12 3.22
N TRP A 32 -3.53 1.10 3.70
CA TRP A 32 -3.62 1.38 5.13
C TRP A 32 -4.88 0.77 5.75
N MET A 33 -6.06 0.97 5.16
CA MET A 33 -7.32 0.41 5.64
C MET A 33 -7.27 -1.11 5.77
N VAL A 34 -6.78 -1.75 4.74
CA VAL A 34 -6.64 -3.19 4.68
C VAL A 34 -5.75 -3.70 5.81
N ARG A 35 -4.66 -3.04 6.07
CA ARG A 35 -3.76 -3.38 7.17
C ARG A 35 -4.43 -3.26 8.54
N ARG A 36 -5.23 -2.22 8.73
CA ARG A 36 -5.99 -2.02 9.96
C ARG A 36 -6.98 -3.16 10.22
N VAL A 37 -7.68 -3.60 9.18
CA VAL A 37 -8.62 -4.72 9.26
C VAL A 37 -7.91 -6.00 9.67
N LEU A 38 -6.77 -6.29 9.05
CA LEU A 38 -5.99 -7.49 9.36
C LEU A 38 -5.39 -7.46 10.78
N ALA A 39 -5.07 -6.29 11.27
CA ALA A 39 -4.49 -6.11 12.60
C ALA A 39 -5.55 -6.03 13.71
N ASN A 40 -6.84 -6.15 13.38
CA ASN A 40 -7.96 -6.01 14.34
C ASN A 40 -7.98 -4.65 15.07
N TYR A 41 -7.44 -3.62 14.45
CA TYR A 41 -7.53 -2.27 15.01
C TYR A 41 -8.92 -1.69 14.82
N PRO A 42 -9.37 -0.80 15.72
CA PRO A 42 -10.64 -0.11 15.53
C PRO A 42 -10.63 0.66 14.21
N ILE A 43 -11.73 0.54 13.46
CA ILE A 43 -11.90 1.27 12.22
C ILE A 43 -12.35 2.70 12.56
N PRO A 44 -11.74 3.74 11.96
CA PRO A 44 -12.19 5.11 12.17
C PRO A 44 -13.64 5.29 11.73
N GLY A 45 -14.36 6.19 12.38
CA GLY A 45 -15.69 6.58 11.93
C GLY A 45 -15.64 7.28 10.55
N ASP A 46 -16.79 7.39 9.89
CA ASP A 46 -16.87 7.93 8.52
C ASP A 46 -16.22 9.32 8.37
N GLU A 47 -16.42 10.20 9.34
CA GLU A 47 -15.87 11.54 9.33
C GLU A 47 -14.34 11.53 9.48
N GLU A 48 -13.81 10.71 10.38
CA GLU A 48 -12.39 10.51 10.57
C GLU A 48 -11.75 9.87 9.33
N LEU A 49 -12.46 8.93 8.71
CA LEU A 49 -12.02 8.24 7.51
C LEU A 49 -11.86 9.22 6.33
N ARG A 50 -12.82 10.12 6.17
CA ARG A 50 -12.75 11.17 5.14
C ARG A 50 -11.59 12.12 5.38
N ALA A 51 -11.41 12.57 6.62
CA ALA A 51 -10.30 13.45 6.99
C ALA A 51 -8.96 12.79 6.72
N LEU A 52 -8.83 11.52 7.07
CA LEU A 52 -7.62 10.72 6.84
C LEU A 52 -7.34 10.53 5.34
N HIS A 53 -8.37 10.22 4.56
CA HIS A 53 -8.25 10.09 3.11
C HIS A 53 -7.77 11.39 2.46
N GLN A 54 -8.35 12.53 2.86
CA GLN A 54 -7.93 13.84 2.38
C GLN A 54 -6.48 14.15 2.78
N ALA A 55 -6.08 13.79 4.01
CA ALA A 55 -4.70 13.96 4.45
C ALA A 55 -3.71 13.15 3.60
N PHE A 56 -4.04 11.91 3.26
CA PHE A 56 -3.21 11.08 2.37
C PHE A 56 -3.07 11.71 0.98
N ILE A 57 -4.17 12.22 0.41
CA ILE A 57 -4.14 12.88 -0.90
C ILE A 57 -3.24 14.12 -0.85
N ARG A 58 -3.38 14.96 0.19
CA ARG A 58 -2.52 16.16 0.36
C ARG A 58 -1.06 15.80 0.54
N MET A 59 -0.76 14.79 1.37
CA MET A 59 0.61 14.33 1.59
C MET A 59 1.24 13.81 0.30
N HIS A 60 0.49 13.05 -0.48
CA HIS A 60 0.97 12.55 -1.75
C HIS A 60 1.30 13.70 -2.72
N ALA A 61 0.42 14.69 -2.84
CA ALA A 61 0.65 15.87 -3.67
C ALA A 61 1.87 16.67 -3.22
N THR A 62 2.05 16.82 -1.90
CA THR A 62 3.22 17.52 -1.32
C THR A 62 4.52 16.79 -1.63
N PHE A 63 4.55 15.46 -1.52
CA PHE A 63 5.74 14.67 -1.87
C PHE A 63 6.08 14.79 -3.35
N ARG A 64 5.08 14.78 -4.22
CA ARG A 64 5.31 14.99 -5.66
C ARG A 64 5.90 16.37 -5.97
N ALA A 65 5.50 17.39 -5.21
CA ALA A 65 6.04 18.74 -5.34
C ALA A 65 7.37 18.94 -4.61
N LYS A 66 7.95 17.88 -4.03
CA LYS A 66 9.17 17.91 -3.22
C LYS A 66 9.07 18.89 -2.03
N LYS A 67 7.88 19.04 -1.48
CA LYS A 67 7.60 19.83 -0.28
C LYS A 67 7.37 18.91 0.90
N ARG A 68 7.48 19.45 2.10
CA ARG A 68 7.21 18.72 3.33
C ARG A 68 5.70 18.77 3.63
N PRO A 69 5.06 17.65 4.03
CA PRO A 69 3.67 17.68 4.49
C PRO A 69 3.49 18.57 5.71
N THR A 70 2.27 19.04 5.95
CA THR A 70 1.97 19.81 7.16
C THR A 70 2.05 18.92 8.39
N GLU A 71 2.40 19.52 9.54
CA GLU A 71 2.45 18.76 10.80
C GLU A 71 1.10 18.15 11.15
N GLU A 72 0.01 18.87 10.88
CA GLU A 72 -1.35 18.43 11.13
C GLU A 72 -1.66 17.13 10.35
N ASP A 73 -1.33 17.07 9.07
CA ASP A 73 -1.52 15.88 8.25
C ASP A 73 -0.64 14.71 8.72
N MET A 74 0.62 14.99 9.08
CA MET A 74 1.53 13.97 9.60
C MET A 74 1.05 13.38 10.93
N GLU A 75 0.55 14.20 11.84
CA GLU A 75 0.01 13.75 13.12
C GLU A 75 -1.25 12.89 12.93
N LEU A 76 -2.15 13.32 12.05
CA LEU A 76 -3.37 12.57 11.76
C LEU A 76 -3.06 11.18 11.20
N VAL A 77 -2.14 11.10 10.25
CA VAL A 77 -1.73 9.82 9.67
C VAL A 77 -1.00 8.96 10.70
N ALA A 78 -0.08 9.54 11.47
CA ALA A 78 0.67 8.84 12.49
C ALA A 78 -0.24 8.21 13.56
N LYS A 79 -1.27 8.93 13.98
CA LYS A 79 -2.25 8.44 14.96
C LYS A 79 -2.86 7.08 14.55
N TRP A 80 -3.09 6.89 13.25
CA TRP A 80 -3.77 5.69 12.74
C TRP A 80 -2.83 4.64 12.14
N THR A 81 -1.56 4.97 11.92
CA THR A 81 -0.60 4.08 11.25
C THR A 81 0.63 3.73 12.10
N GLU A 82 0.70 4.22 13.32
CA GLU A 82 1.85 4.04 14.20
C GLU A 82 2.16 2.55 14.44
N GLY A 83 3.42 2.19 14.30
CA GLY A 83 3.92 0.84 14.60
C GLY A 83 3.85 -0.18 13.46
N ASP A 84 3.21 0.14 12.32
CA ASP A 84 2.96 -0.85 11.26
C ASP A 84 3.88 -0.72 10.02
N ALA A 85 4.74 0.29 9.96
CA ALA A 85 5.53 0.59 8.77
C ALA A 85 6.47 -0.55 8.37
N GLU A 86 7.18 -1.14 9.33
CA GLU A 86 8.13 -2.23 9.05
C GLU A 86 7.45 -3.48 8.52
N SER A 87 6.34 -3.86 9.14
CA SER A 87 5.54 -5.02 8.71
C SER A 87 5.05 -4.83 7.27
N MET A 88 4.56 -3.64 6.95
CA MET A 88 4.11 -3.29 5.61
C MET A 88 5.25 -3.33 4.59
N GLY A 89 6.39 -2.78 4.95
CA GLY A 89 7.56 -2.80 4.08
C GLY A 89 7.99 -4.23 3.71
N ARG A 90 8.01 -5.11 4.69
CA ARG A 90 8.32 -6.53 4.46
C ARG A 90 7.28 -7.20 3.56
N ALA A 91 6.01 -6.97 3.82
CA ALA A 91 4.92 -7.55 3.03
C ALA A 91 4.95 -7.04 1.58
N LEU A 92 5.19 -5.76 1.38
CA LEU A 92 5.35 -5.16 0.05
C LEU A 92 6.52 -5.78 -0.71
N GLY A 93 7.66 -5.92 -0.06
CA GLY A 93 8.85 -6.52 -0.65
C GLY A 93 8.61 -7.97 -1.08
N ARG A 94 7.94 -8.75 -0.23
CA ARG A 94 7.57 -10.14 -0.53
C ARG A 94 6.59 -10.23 -1.71
N ALA A 95 5.62 -9.33 -1.78
CA ALA A 95 4.65 -9.31 -2.87
C ALA A 95 5.33 -8.98 -4.21
N VAL A 96 6.20 -8.00 -4.25
CA VAL A 96 6.96 -7.63 -5.46
C VAL A 96 7.85 -8.80 -5.90
N LYS A 97 8.58 -9.40 -4.97
CA LYS A 97 9.43 -10.56 -5.24
C LYS A 97 8.63 -11.75 -5.77
N PHE A 98 7.46 -12.02 -5.18
CA PHE A 98 6.58 -13.09 -5.62
C PHE A 98 6.19 -12.94 -7.10
N PHE A 99 5.70 -11.78 -7.50
CA PHE A 99 5.31 -11.55 -8.88
C PHE A 99 6.49 -11.53 -9.84
N ARG A 100 7.63 -10.99 -9.40
CA ARG A 100 8.86 -11.01 -10.19
C ARG A 100 9.31 -12.46 -10.48
N GLU A 101 9.37 -13.31 -9.48
CA GLU A 101 9.74 -14.71 -9.62
C GLU A 101 8.72 -15.49 -10.43
N LYS A 102 7.44 -15.21 -10.23
CA LYS A 102 6.37 -15.82 -11.02
C LYS A 102 6.49 -15.51 -12.52
N ARG A 103 6.98 -14.31 -12.86
CA ARG A 103 7.25 -13.92 -14.25
C ARG A 103 8.59 -14.43 -14.77
N GLY A 104 9.40 -15.04 -13.93
CA GLY A 104 10.71 -15.57 -14.32
C GLY A 104 11.73 -14.50 -14.70
N ILE A 105 11.61 -13.29 -14.16
CA ILE A 105 12.50 -12.18 -14.46
C ILE A 105 13.43 -11.87 -13.30
N SER A 106 14.65 -11.40 -13.61
CA SER A 106 15.61 -10.95 -12.62
C SER A 106 15.26 -9.56 -12.09
N ARG A 107 15.89 -9.15 -10.98
CA ARG A 107 15.75 -7.79 -10.46
C ARG A 107 16.17 -6.74 -11.49
N LEU A 108 17.24 -7.00 -12.22
CA LEU A 108 17.69 -6.08 -13.27
C LEU A 108 16.67 -5.96 -14.40
N GLN A 109 16.06 -7.07 -14.81
CA GLN A 109 15.01 -7.08 -15.83
C GLN A 109 13.77 -6.31 -15.35
N LEU A 110 13.39 -6.50 -14.09
CA LEU A 110 12.27 -5.75 -13.50
C LEU A 110 12.60 -4.25 -13.47
N ALA A 111 13.81 -3.88 -13.06
CA ALA A 111 14.23 -2.48 -13.02
C ALA A 111 14.11 -1.83 -14.41
N LYS A 112 14.52 -2.51 -15.46
CA LYS A 112 14.39 -2.01 -16.84
C LYS A 112 12.94 -1.91 -17.27
N LYS A 113 12.12 -2.93 -17.03
CA LYS A 113 10.71 -2.93 -17.41
C LYS A 113 9.89 -1.88 -16.64
N ALA A 114 10.21 -1.68 -15.38
CA ALA A 114 9.55 -0.71 -14.51
C ALA A 114 10.12 0.71 -14.67
N ARG A 115 11.21 0.88 -15.40
CA ARG A 115 11.93 2.16 -15.53
C ARG A 115 12.34 2.73 -14.18
N LEU A 116 12.84 1.87 -13.31
CA LEU A 116 13.33 2.21 -11.98
C LEU A 116 14.80 1.83 -11.85
N PRO A 117 15.58 2.53 -11.01
CA PRO A 117 16.94 2.10 -10.70
C PRO A 117 16.94 0.73 -10.01
N ILE A 118 17.93 -0.09 -10.26
CA ILE A 118 18.03 -1.41 -9.59
C ILE A 118 18.06 -1.28 -8.07
N ARG A 119 18.69 -0.24 -7.54
CA ARG A 119 18.72 0.03 -6.09
C ARG A 119 17.33 0.23 -5.50
N ALA A 120 16.38 0.78 -6.28
CA ALA A 120 14.99 0.92 -5.84
C ALA A 120 14.32 -0.45 -5.71
N ILE A 121 14.52 -1.34 -6.68
CA ILE A 121 13.99 -2.70 -6.62
C ILE A 121 14.57 -3.46 -5.41
N LEU A 122 15.89 -3.34 -5.19
CA LEU A 122 16.54 -3.96 -4.04
C LEU A 122 15.99 -3.45 -2.71
N ALA A 123 15.78 -2.13 -2.59
CA ALA A 123 15.22 -1.53 -1.38
C ALA A 123 13.80 -2.02 -1.11
N ILE A 124 12.97 -2.11 -2.16
CA ILE A 124 11.60 -2.61 -2.05
C ILE A 124 11.57 -4.07 -1.58
N GLU A 125 12.33 -4.94 -2.22
CA GLU A 125 12.35 -6.37 -1.88
C GLU A 125 12.98 -6.65 -0.51
N ARG A 126 13.84 -5.76 -0.01
CA ARG A 126 14.41 -5.83 1.35
C ARG A 126 13.49 -5.28 2.44
N GLY A 127 12.32 -4.82 2.08
CA GLY A 127 11.34 -4.29 3.03
C GLY A 127 11.66 -2.91 3.56
N ARG A 128 12.49 -2.13 2.88
CA ARG A 128 12.91 -0.80 3.31
C ARG A 128 12.04 0.34 2.76
N VAL A 129 11.08 0.01 1.90
CA VAL A 129 10.16 0.99 1.32
C VAL A 129 8.78 0.73 1.90
N PHE A 130 8.20 1.74 2.52
CA PHE A 130 6.92 1.66 3.21
C PHE A 130 5.77 2.23 2.39
N ASP A 131 6.08 2.99 1.35
CA ASP A 131 5.12 3.64 0.48
C ASP A 131 5.52 3.45 -0.98
N LEU A 132 4.73 2.67 -1.72
CA LEU A 132 4.95 2.42 -3.14
C LEU A 132 4.26 3.45 -4.04
N SER A 133 3.50 4.41 -3.48
CA SER A 133 2.72 5.34 -4.30
C SER A 133 3.52 6.08 -5.36
N PRO A 134 4.78 6.51 -5.13
CA PRO A 134 5.57 7.17 -6.18
C PRO A 134 5.96 6.26 -7.34
N VAL A 135 5.96 4.94 -7.13
CA VAL A 135 6.49 3.96 -8.08
C VAL A 135 5.48 2.87 -8.45
N ILE A 136 4.25 2.94 -7.93
CA ILE A 136 3.27 1.87 -8.10
C ILE A 136 2.93 1.62 -9.57
N ASP A 137 2.77 2.67 -10.36
CA ASP A 137 2.47 2.53 -11.80
C ASP A 137 3.63 1.86 -12.54
N ASN A 138 4.86 2.22 -12.18
CA ASN A 138 6.05 1.61 -12.74
C ASN A 138 6.14 0.12 -12.42
N LEU A 139 5.86 -0.24 -11.17
CA LEU A 139 5.90 -1.63 -10.72
C LEU A 139 4.81 -2.47 -11.37
N THR A 140 3.59 -1.97 -11.45
CA THR A 140 2.48 -2.71 -12.07
C THR A 140 2.74 -2.97 -13.55
N VAL A 141 3.30 -2.01 -14.26
CA VAL A 141 3.73 -2.20 -15.66
C VAL A 141 4.88 -3.22 -15.75
N GLY A 142 5.91 -3.06 -14.93
CA GLY A 142 7.08 -3.95 -14.96
C GLY A 142 6.76 -5.40 -14.59
N LEU A 143 5.84 -5.61 -13.66
CA LEU A 143 5.41 -6.94 -13.22
C LEU A 143 4.25 -7.50 -14.06
N SER A 144 3.66 -6.71 -14.92
CA SER A 144 2.46 -7.05 -15.71
C SER A 144 1.30 -7.52 -14.83
N VAL A 145 1.04 -6.78 -13.75
CA VAL A 145 -0.05 -7.03 -12.81
C VAL A 145 -0.83 -5.75 -12.59
N GLU A 146 -2.05 -5.90 -12.07
CA GLU A 146 -2.85 -4.76 -11.64
C GLU A 146 -2.53 -4.40 -10.19
N ALA A 147 -2.80 -3.16 -9.79
CA ALA A 147 -2.60 -2.70 -8.42
C ALA A 147 -3.37 -3.55 -7.40
N GLY A 148 -4.57 -4.01 -7.77
CA GLY A 148 -5.37 -4.90 -6.93
C GLY A 148 -4.70 -6.24 -6.65
N ASP A 149 -4.04 -6.82 -7.65
CA ASP A 149 -3.30 -8.07 -7.49
C ASP A 149 -2.15 -7.92 -6.51
N LEU A 150 -1.43 -6.81 -6.61
CA LEU A 150 -0.32 -6.50 -5.71
C LEU A 150 -0.82 -6.33 -4.27
N THR A 151 -1.93 -5.63 -4.09
CA THR A 151 -2.56 -5.42 -2.79
C THR A 151 -3.06 -6.73 -2.18
N ASP A 152 -3.72 -7.58 -2.96
CA ASP A 152 -4.19 -8.88 -2.49
C ASP A 152 -3.02 -9.74 -1.98
N LYS A 153 -1.92 -9.75 -2.70
CA LYS A 153 -0.74 -10.53 -2.30
C LYS A 153 -0.05 -9.95 -1.08
N LEU A 154 0.01 -8.64 -0.97
CA LEU A 154 0.49 -7.95 0.21
C LEU A 154 -0.30 -8.39 1.45
N LEU A 155 -1.62 -8.48 1.34
CA LEU A 155 -2.49 -8.92 2.43
C LEU A 155 -2.19 -10.35 2.87
N ASP A 156 -2.00 -11.25 1.92
CA ASP A 156 -1.67 -12.64 2.23
C ASP A 156 -0.37 -12.72 3.02
N PHE A 157 0.65 -11.96 2.63
CA PHE A 157 1.93 -11.95 3.34
C PHE A 157 1.86 -11.27 4.71
N GLU A 158 1.08 -10.22 4.88
CA GLU A 158 0.86 -9.61 6.20
C GLU A 158 0.18 -10.57 7.16
N LYS A 159 -0.76 -11.35 6.67
CA LYS A 159 -1.47 -12.36 7.46
C LYS A 159 -0.50 -13.45 7.92
N ASP A 160 0.41 -13.90 7.05
CA ASP A 160 1.42 -14.91 7.38
C ASP A 160 2.39 -14.41 8.45
N ASP A 161 2.79 -13.14 8.40
CA ASP A 161 3.71 -12.55 9.37
C ASP A 161 3.09 -12.42 10.78
N LYS A 162 1.77 -12.49 10.90
CA LYS A 162 1.05 -12.37 12.18
C LYS A 162 0.62 -13.71 12.77
N SER A 163 0.80 -14.79 12.05
CA SER A 163 0.44 -16.14 12.52
C SER A 163 1.56 -16.84 13.28
#